data_f0e2e0fa8c6136f0912a5da532bd6d40
#
_entry.id   f0e2e0fa8c6136f0912a5da532bd6d40
#
_cell.length_a   1.000
_cell.length_b   1.000
_cell.length_c   1.000
_cell.angle_alpha   90.00
_cell.angle_beta   90.00
_cell.angle_gamma   90.00
#
_symmetry.space_group_name_H-M   'P 1'
#
loop_
_entity.id
_entity.type
_entity.pdbx_description
1 polymer ?
#
loop_
_entity_poly.entity_id
_entity_poly.type
_entity_poly.pdbx_seq_one_letter_code
_entity_poly.pdbx_strand_id
1 'polypeptide(L)'
;MRITREETDAVEESDLSSLAKAEKLIEFATSGEYDLADDVAPRSLLVAASEFLGFDGAWDRQEEVLAMADTADGVSAIHPDVVRVGTALARGLDPTPYADRYRKSGRITPASAHYMADLYDEAGEPLASERWLNIGIRALEHLDPDMVDTTTWDLLLLSRRDLRTRLGRPKDGYDEEADAADMHLSDVHRPADGDGGDDQAP
;
A
#
# COMPACT_ATOMS: atom_id res chain seq x y z
N MET A 1 -11.33 -25.99 8.04
CA MET A 1 -11.94 -25.01 7.10
C MET A 1 -10.80 -24.35 6.36
N ARG A 2 -10.91 -24.16 5.03
CA ARG A 2 -9.87 -23.49 4.24
C ARG A 2 -10.19 -22.00 4.18
N ILE A 3 -9.22 -21.14 4.45
CA ILE A 3 -9.33 -19.69 4.38
C ILE A 3 -8.76 -19.23 3.05
N THR A 4 -9.57 -18.53 2.28
CA THR A 4 -9.25 -17.95 0.97
C THR A 4 -9.10 -16.44 1.07
N ARG A 5 -8.67 -15.80 0.00
CA ARG A 5 -8.61 -14.34 -0.10
C ARG A 5 -9.99 -13.70 0.11
N GLU A 6 -11.05 -14.30 -0.48
CA GLU A 6 -12.42 -13.81 -0.31
C GLU A 6 -12.87 -13.78 1.16
N GLU A 7 -12.50 -14.83 1.93
CA GLU A 7 -12.84 -14.88 3.36
C GLU A 7 -12.06 -13.86 4.18
N THR A 8 -10.83 -13.57 3.82
CA THR A 8 -10.03 -12.51 4.48
C THR A 8 -10.58 -11.13 4.14
N ASP A 9 -10.87 -10.86 2.86
CA ASP A 9 -11.47 -9.60 2.41
C ASP A 9 -12.85 -9.39 3.08
N ALA A 10 -13.65 -10.44 3.22
CA ALA A 10 -14.94 -10.38 3.94
C ALA A 10 -14.79 -10.00 5.41
N VAL A 11 -13.72 -10.41 6.09
CA VAL A 11 -13.42 -9.93 7.46
C VAL A 11 -13.04 -8.45 7.45
N GLU A 12 -12.19 -8.04 6.53
CA GLU A 12 -11.71 -6.66 6.42
C GLU A 12 -12.85 -5.67 6.07
N GLU A 13 -13.79 -6.08 5.22
CA GLU A 13 -14.94 -5.27 4.79
C GLU A 13 -16.15 -5.35 5.75
N SER A 14 -16.13 -6.26 6.71
CA SER A 14 -17.26 -6.45 7.64
C SER A 14 -17.50 -5.24 8.55
N ASP A 15 -18.67 -5.18 9.16
CA ASP A 15 -19.05 -4.17 10.18
C ASP A 15 -18.45 -4.45 11.58
N LEU A 16 -17.52 -5.39 11.70
CA LEU A 16 -16.84 -5.67 12.96
C LEU A 16 -15.98 -4.47 13.39
N SER A 17 -15.78 -4.33 14.70
CA SER A 17 -14.80 -3.36 15.20
C SER A 17 -13.39 -3.71 14.74
N SER A 18 -12.50 -2.72 14.66
CA SER A 18 -11.09 -2.92 14.28
C SER A 18 -10.43 -4.00 15.13
N LEU A 19 -10.67 -3.99 16.44
CA LEU A 19 -10.16 -5.03 17.34
C LEU A 19 -10.68 -6.43 16.98
N ALA A 20 -11.98 -6.56 16.68
CA ALA A 20 -12.55 -7.85 16.32
C ALA A 20 -12.05 -8.38 14.97
N LYS A 21 -11.84 -7.50 13.99
CA LYS A 21 -11.17 -7.82 12.71
C LYS A 21 -9.76 -8.33 12.95
N ALA A 22 -8.98 -7.59 13.74
CA ALA A 22 -7.62 -7.96 14.08
C ALA A 22 -7.54 -9.35 14.73
N GLU A 23 -8.33 -9.62 15.78
CA GLU A 23 -8.30 -10.91 16.47
C GLU A 23 -8.75 -12.06 15.54
N LYS A 24 -9.67 -11.80 14.61
CA LYS A 24 -10.08 -12.82 13.63
C LYS A 24 -8.96 -13.16 12.63
N LEU A 25 -8.24 -12.17 12.13
CA LEU A 25 -7.10 -12.38 11.24
C LEU A 25 -5.93 -13.07 11.96
N ILE A 26 -5.69 -12.72 13.24
CA ILE A 26 -4.70 -13.40 14.09
C ILE A 26 -5.09 -14.87 14.29
N GLU A 27 -6.36 -15.15 14.58
CA GLU A 27 -6.87 -16.51 14.72
C GLU A 27 -6.61 -17.33 13.45
N PHE A 28 -6.93 -16.78 12.27
CA PHE A 28 -6.67 -17.44 10.99
C PHE A 28 -5.18 -17.76 10.79
N ALA A 29 -4.29 -16.83 11.17
CA ALA A 29 -2.86 -16.97 10.98
C ALA A 29 -2.19 -17.95 11.94
N THR A 30 -2.74 -18.15 13.17
CA THR A 30 -1.97 -18.74 14.29
C THR A 30 -2.60 -19.93 14.95
N SER A 31 -3.92 -20.15 14.86
CA SER A 31 -4.60 -21.21 15.60
C SER A 31 -4.21 -22.63 15.16
N GLY A 32 -3.76 -22.80 13.91
CA GLY A 32 -3.54 -24.12 13.30
C GLY A 32 -4.83 -24.88 12.98
N GLU A 33 -5.99 -24.30 13.22
CA GLU A 33 -7.30 -24.91 12.92
C GLU A 33 -7.75 -24.69 11.48
N TYR A 34 -7.11 -23.74 10.79
CA TYR A 34 -7.44 -23.35 9.43
C TYR A 34 -6.34 -23.77 8.46
N ASP A 35 -6.76 -24.22 7.30
CA ASP A 35 -5.91 -24.46 6.14
C ASP A 35 -5.94 -23.21 5.26
N LEU A 36 -4.80 -22.52 5.14
CA LEU A 36 -4.73 -21.30 4.33
C LEU A 36 -4.59 -21.66 2.85
N ALA A 37 -5.29 -20.94 1.99
CA ALA A 37 -5.12 -21.05 0.55
C ALA A 37 -3.72 -20.57 0.13
N ASP A 38 -3.24 -20.99 -1.03
CA ASP A 38 -1.88 -20.73 -1.51
C ASP A 38 -1.57 -19.21 -1.70
N ASP A 39 -2.62 -18.40 -1.89
CA ASP A 39 -2.58 -16.94 -2.03
C ASP A 39 -2.77 -16.18 -0.69
N VAL A 40 -2.96 -16.91 0.41
CA VAL A 40 -3.13 -16.36 1.77
C VAL A 40 -1.96 -16.74 2.64
N ALA A 41 -1.11 -15.78 2.99
CA ALA A 41 0.05 -16.03 3.83
C ALA A 41 -0.20 -15.63 5.29
N PRO A 42 0.26 -16.42 6.30
CA PRO A 42 0.18 -16.03 7.71
C PRO A 42 0.73 -14.64 7.97
N ARG A 43 1.87 -14.31 7.35
CA ARG A 43 2.48 -12.98 7.48
C ARG A 43 1.56 -11.86 7.01
N SER A 44 0.87 -12.01 5.87
CA SER A 44 -0.04 -10.97 5.36
C SER A 44 -1.22 -10.74 6.30
N LEU A 45 -1.78 -11.81 6.85
CA LEU A 45 -2.87 -11.72 7.83
C LEU A 45 -2.44 -10.99 9.11
N LEU A 46 -1.24 -11.29 9.61
CA LEU A 46 -0.70 -10.62 10.80
C LEU A 46 -0.38 -9.15 10.55
N VAL A 47 0.10 -8.79 9.36
CA VAL A 47 0.31 -7.38 8.99
C VAL A 47 -1.02 -6.65 8.91
N ALA A 48 -2.03 -7.18 8.22
CA ALA A 48 -3.37 -6.60 8.18
C ALA A 48 -3.99 -6.46 9.58
N ALA A 49 -3.90 -7.50 10.41
CA ALA A 49 -4.34 -7.44 11.80
C ALA A 49 -3.67 -6.31 12.58
N SER A 50 -2.37 -6.11 12.38
CA SER A 50 -1.61 -5.06 13.08
C SER A 50 -2.08 -3.65 12.67
N GLU A 51 -2.51 -3.44 11.43
CA GLU A 51 -3.06 -2.16 10.99
C GLU A 51 -4.39 -1.87 11.70
N PHE A 52 -5.28 -2.85 11.80
CA PHE A 52 -6.53 -2.70 12.56
C PHE A 52 -6.29 -2.41 14.05
N LEU A 53 -5.28 -3.02 14.67
CA LEU A 53 -4.88 -2.70 16.04
C LEU A 53 -4.36 -1.26 16.17
N GLY A 54 -3.64 -0.78 15.16
CA GLY A 54 -3.19 0.60 15.08
C GLY A 54 -4.34 1.60 15.00
N PHE A 55 -5.39 1.34 14.21
CA PHE A 55 -6.59 2.17 14.14
C PHE A 55 -7.34 2.25 15.47
N ASP A 56 -7.28 1.19 16.28
CA ASP A 56 -7.88 1.15 17.63
C ASP A 56 -6.96 1.74 18.73
N GLY A 57 -5.73 2.11 18.39
CA GLY A 57 -4.74 2.62 19.34
C GLY A 57 -4.14 1.55 20.26
N ALA A 58 -4.32 0.28 19.94
CA ALA A 58 -3.82 -0.86 20.73
C ALA A 58 -2.33 -1.16 20.45
N TRP A 59 -1.47 -0.14 20.67
CA TRP A 59 -0.06 -0.12 20.24
C TRP A 59 0.79 -1.28 20.76
N ASP A 60 0.62 -1.69 22.00
CA ASP A 60 1.40 -2.78 22.58
C ASP A 60 1.03 -4.11 21.91
N ARG A 61 -0.27 -4.33 21.70
CA ARG A 61 -0.77 -5.51 20.97
C ARG A 61 -0.36 -5.51 19.50
N GLN A 62 -0.35 -4.34 18.86
CA GLN A 62 0.13 -4.17 17.50
C GLN A 62 1.59 -4.62 17.38
N GLU A 63 2.48 -4.19 18.27
CA GLU A 63 3.89 -4.57 18.23
C GLU A 63 4.09 -6.08 18.48
N GLU A 64 3.31 -6.70 19.38
CA GLU A 64 3.30 -8.15 19.56
C GLU A 64 2.97 -8.89 18.25
N VAL A 65 1.92 -8.43 17.55
CA VAL A 65 1.48 -9.03 16.29
C VAL A 65 2.50 -8.79 15.16
N LEU A 66 3.10 -7.61 15.10
CA LEU A 66 4.19 -7.33 14.15
C LEU A 66 5.43 -8.19 14.42
N ALA A 67 5.76 -8.45 15.70
CA ALA A 67 6.83 -9.37 16.03
C ALA A 67 6.54 -10.84 15.60
N MET A 68 5.27 -11.26 15.65
CA MET A 68 4.84 -12.53 15.07
C MET A 68 4.97 -12.52 13.55
N ALA A 69 4.57 -11.43 12.87
CA ALA A 69 4.69 -11.28 11.42
C ALA A 69 6.15 -11.32 10.95
N ASP A 70 7.11 -10.80 11.74
CA ASP A 70 8.54 -10.84 11.39
C ASP A 70 9.05 -12.28 11.20
N THR A 71 8.47 -13.24 11.92
CA THR A 71 8.89 -14.66 11.91
C THR A 71 7.93 -15.58 11.16
N ALA A 72 6.75 -15.09 10.77
CA ALA A 72 5.75 -15.88 10.07
C ALA A 72 6.16 -16.18 8.63
N ASP A 73 5.66 -17.31 8.11
CA ASP A 73 5.88 -17.73 6.73
C ASP A 73 5.11 -16.86 5.72
N GLY A 74 5.62 -16.88 4.48
CA GLY A 74 4.99 -16.23 3.34
C GLY A 74 5.43 -14.77 3.14
N VAL A 75 4.76 -14.11 2.20
CA VAL A 75 5.06 -12.74 1.79
C VAL A 75 3.87 -11.86 2.15
N SER A 76 4.11 -10.63 2.56
CA SER A 76 3.11 -9.57 2.71
C SER A 76 3.41 -8.46 1.71
N ALA A 77 2.38 -7.88 1.10
CA ALA A 77 2.50 -6.71 0.23
C ALA A 77 3.10 -5.52 0.99
N ILE A 78 2.68 -5.33 2.24
CA ILE A 78 3.22 -4.31 3.14
C ILE A 78 4.20 -4.98 4.12
N HIS A 79 5.39 -4.43 4.22
CA HIS A 79 6.41 -4.94 5.15
C HIS A 79 6.06 -4.54 6.60
N PRO A 80 6.27 -5.40 7.63
CA PRO A 80 5.99 -5.06 9.03
C PRO A 80 6.61 -3.75 9.50
N ASP A 81 7.82 -3.44 9.04
CA ASP A 81 8.48 -2.17 9.40
C ASP A 81 7.80 -0.94 8.83
N VAL A 82 7.09 -1.05 7.72
CA VAL A 82 6.29 0.06 7.16
C VAL A 82 5.14 0.40 8.12
N VAL A 83 4.46 -0.60 8.67
CA VAL A 83 3.43 -0.38 9.68
C VAL A 83 4.03 0.27 10.94
N ARG A 84 5.23 -0.17 11.38
CA ARG A 84 5.93 0.45 12.52
C ARG A 84 6.29 1.92 12.25
N VAL A 85 6.65 2.27 11.02
CA VAL A 85 6.87 3.68 10.62
C VAL A 85 5.59 4.47 10.80
N GLY A 86 4.45 4.01 10.27
CA GLY A 86 3.15 4.66 10.43
C GLY A 86 2.78 4.83 11.91
N THR A 87 2.98 3.79 12.72
CA THR A 87 2.75 3.84 14.17
C THR A 87 3.65 4.88 14.85
N ALA A 88 4.93 4.93 14.51
CA ALA A 88 5.86 5.90 15.08
C ALA A 88 5.44 7.34 14.73
N LEU A 89 5.11 7.60 13.47
CA LEU A 89 4.62 8.90 13.00
C LEU A 89 3.33 9.32 13.73
N ALA A 90 2.34 8.44 13.81
CA ALA A 90 1.07 8.71 14.47
C ALA A 90 1.23 9.03 15.97
N ARG A 91 2.27 8.48 16.60
CA ARG A 91 2.60 8.71 18.02
C ARG A 91 3.60 9.86 18.25
N GLY A 92 4.07 10.51 17.20
CA GLY A 92 5.11 11.55 17.31
C GLY A 92 6.47 11.00 17.77
N LEU A 93 6.75 9.73 17.48
CA LEU A 93 8.03 9.07 17.76
C LEU A 93 8.93 9.09 16.52
N ASP A 94 10.24 8.86 16.70
CA ASP A 94 11.19 8.80 15.59
C ASP A 94 10.95 7.53 14.73
N PRO A 95 10.52 7.64 13.46
CA PRO A 95 10.30 6.53 12.56
C PRO A 95 11.60 5.98 11.93
N THR A 96 12.72 6.71 12.05
CA THR A 96 13.98 6.44 11.34
C THR A 96 14.52 5.00 11.56
N PRO A 97 14.50 4.44 12.78
CA PRO A 97 15.01 3.09 13.00
C PRO A 97 14.28 2.02 12.16
N TYR A 98 12.96 2.15 12.01
CA TYR A 98 12.13 1.22 11.24
C TYR A 98 12.30 1.44 9.73
N ALA A 99 12.27 2.70 9.28
CA ALA A 99 12.51 3.05 7.89
C ALA A 99 13.89 2.58 7.38
N ASP A 100 14.93 2.72 8.20
CA ASP A 100 16.28 2.24 7.89
C ASP A 100 16.37 0.72 7.88
N ARG A 101 15.69 0.01 8.79
CA ARG A 101 15.63 -1.45 8.80
C ARG A 101 14.94 -1.98 7.55
N TYR A 102 13.80 -1.39 7.18
CA TYR A 102 13.10 -1.74 5.96
C TYR A 102 13.98 -1.51 4.73
N ARG A 103 14.62 -0.34 4.61
CA ARG A 103 15.51 -0.03 3.50
C ARG A 103 16.68 -1.03 3.38
N LYS A 104 17.24 -1.46 4.51
CA LYS A 104 18.35 -2.43 4.56
C LYS A 104 17.92 -3.87 4.31
N SER A 105 16.64 -4.18 4.39
CA SER A 105 16.13 -5.54 4.15
C SER A 105 16.33 -6.01 2.71
N GLY A 106 16.49 -5.09 1.76
CA GLY A 106 16.57 -5.38 0.32
C GLY A 106 15.26 -5.91 -0.28
N ARG A 107 14.16 -5.83 0.47
CA ARG A 107 12.83 -6.34 0.09
C ARG A 107 11.84 -5.19 -0.17
N ILE A 108 12.32 -4.09 -0.71
CA ILE A 108 11.46 -2.95 -1.00
C ILE A 108 10.56 -3.32 -2.17
N THR A 109 9.25 -3.32 -1.91
CA THR A 109 8.24 -3.45 -2.95
C THR A 109 7.73 -2.07 -3.35
N PRO A 110 7.29 -1.88 -4.61
CA PRO A 110 6.69 -0.61 -5.04
C PRO A 110 5.49 -0.19 -4.18
N ALA A 111 4.61 -1.14 -3.84
CA ALA A 111 3.45 -0.89 -2.98
C ALA A 111 3.86 -0.40 -1.58
N SER A 112 4.83 -1.07 -0.94
CA SER A 112 5.34 -0.62 0.36
C SER A 112 6.05 0.73 0.28
N ALA A 113 6.75 1.04 -0.82
CA ALA A 113 7.39 2.33 -1.00
C ALA A 113 6.36 3.46 -1.18
N HIS A 114 5.27 3.19 -1.92
CA HIS A 114 4.15 4.13 -2.06
C HIS A 114 3.49 4.38 -0.70
N TYR A 115 3.16 3.32 0.03
CA TYR A 115 2.56 3.43 1.36
C TYR A 115 3.47 4.20 2.33
N MET A 116 4.78 3.97 2.30
CA MET A 116 5.75 4.79 3.06
C MET A 116 5.66 6.27 2.69
N ALA A 117 5.52 6.59 1.42
CA ALA A 117 5.42 7.97 0.96
C ALA A 117 4.14 8.64 1.49
N ASP A 118 3.01 7.94 1.46
CA ASP A 118 1.75 8.43 1.99
C ASP A 118 1.85 8.72 3.49
N LEU A 119 2.41 7.79 4.28
CA LEU A 119 2.61 7.97 5.72
C LEU A 119 3.45 9.22 6.04
N TYR A 120 4.51 9.48 5.29
CA TYR A 120 5.33 10.67 5.49
C TYR A 120 4.64 11.95 5.00
N ASP A 121 3.86 11.88 3.93
CA ASP A 121 3.11 13.06 3.43
C ASP A 121 2.01 13.47 4.43
N GLU A 122 1.25 12.51 4.95
CA GLU A 122 0.25 12.72 6.01
C GLU A 122 0.85 13.28 7.30
N ALA A 123 2.07 12.87 7.63
CA ALA A 123 2.81 13.39 8.76
C ALA A 123 3.41 14.80 8.54
N GLY A 124 3.24 15.37 7.34
CA GLY A 124 3.80 16.69 7.00
C GLY A 124 5.30 16.68 6.69
N GLU A 125 5.84 15.52 6.29
CA GLU A 125 7.25 15.30 5.94
C GLU A 125 7.44 15.06 4.43
N PRO A 126 7.08 16.04 3.57
CA PRO A 126 6.99 15.83 2.11
C PRO A 126 8.34 15.50 1.44
N LEU A 127 9.46 15.89 2.04
CA LEU A 127 10.79 15.52 1.50
C LEU A 127 11.12 14.04 1.74
N ALA A 128 10.65 13.47 2.82
CA ALA A 128 10.77 12.04 3.09
C ALA A 128 9.81 11.25 2.17
N SER A 129 8.60 11.75 1.97
CA SER A 129 7.63 11.20 1.00
C SER A 129 8.22 11.17 -0.42
N GLU A 130 8.75 12.30 -0.94
CA GLU A 130 9.40 12.35 -2.27
C GLU A 130 10.52 11.30 -2.40
N ARG A 131 11.31 11.12 -1.33
CA ARG A 131 12.38 10.11 -1.31
C ARG A 131 11.86 8.70 -1.47
N TRP A 132 10.76 8.36 -0.79
CA TRP A 132 10.18 7.02 -0.87
C TRP A 132 9.51 6.75 -2.22
N LEU A 133 8.86 7.73 -2.83
CA LEU A 133 8.36 7.63 -4.21
C LEU A 133 9.49 7.35 -5.20
N ASN A 134 10.61 8.07 -5.09
CA ASN A 134 11.80 7.81 -5.92
C ASN A 134 12.39 6.41 -5.68
N ILE A 135 12.34 5.87 -4.45
CA ILE A 135 12.78 4.51 -4.15
C ILE A 135 11.85 3.49 -4.83
N GLY A 136 10.53 3.69 -4.76
CA GLY A 136 9.54 2.82 -5.41
C GLY A 136 9.70 2.78 -6.92
N ILE A 137 9.86 3.93 -7.58
CA ILE A 137 10.10 4.04 -9.02
C ILE A 137 11.36 3.27 -9.41
N ARG A 138 12.47 3.48 -8.70
CA ARG A 138 13.73 2.77 -8.99
C ARG A 138 13.63 1.26 -8.76
N ALA A 139 12.80 0.81 -7.81
CA ALA A 139 12.58 -0.61 -7.61
C ALA A 139 11.88 -1.25 -8.81
N LEU A 140 10.94 -0.53 -9.45
CA LEU A 140 10.27 -0.97 -10.69
C LEU A 140 11.21 -0.96 -11.90
N GLU A 141 12.06 0.06 -12.04
CA GLU A 141 13.03 0.14 -13.14
C GLU A 141 14.01 -1.06 -13.22
N HIS A 142 14.21 -1.74 -12.10
CA HIS A 142 15.07 -2.92 -12.02
C HIS A 142 14.34 -4.25 -12.25
N LEU A 143 13.02 -4.23 -12.42
CA LEU A 143 12.25 -5.40 -12.78
C LEU A 143 12.28 -5.65 -14.30
N ASP A 144 12.00 -6.88 -14.68
CA ASP A 144 11.72 -7.20 -16.08
C ASP A 144 10.48 -6.38 -16.52
N PRO A 145 10.51 -5.69 -17.68
CA PRO A 145 9.36 -4.92 -18.17
C PRO A 145 8.05 -5.70 -18.21
N ASP A 146 8.11 -7.00 -18.52
CA ASP A 146 6.94 -7.87 -18.55
C ASP A 146 6.35 -8.16 -17.14
N MET A 147 7.10 -7.85 -16.09
CA MET A 147 6.71 -8.02 -14.69
C MET A 147 6.27 -6.70 -14.03
N VAL A 148 6.38 -5.59 -14.71
CA VAL A 148 5.98 -4.28 -14.19
C VAL A 148 4.47 -4.14 -14.32
N ASP A 149 3.79 -4.03 -13.17
CA ASP A 149 2.40 -3.61 -13.14
C ASP A 149 2.30 -2.12 -13.50
N THR A 150 1.73 -1.84 -14.67
CA THR A 150 1.58 -0.46 -15.18
C THR A 150 0.75 0.40 -14.23
N THR A 151 -0.24 -0.16 -13.55
CA THR A 151 -1.07 0.57 -12.58
C THR A 151 -0.22 1.07 -11.41
N THR A 152 0.66 0.21 -10.88
CA THR A 152 1.57 0.60 -9.79
C THR A 152 2.61 1.62 -10.27
N TRP A 153 3.11 1.49 -11.50
CA TRP A 153 4.01 2.46 -12.11
C TRP A 153 3.38 3.84 -12.21
N ASP A 154 2.20 3.91 -12.83
CA ASP A 154 1.44 5.15 -13.01
C ASP A 154 1.12 5.80 -11.66
N LEU A 155 0.70 5.02 -10.67
CA LEU A 155 0.39 5.51 -9.33
C LEU A 155 1.59 6.20 -8.68
N LEU A 156 2.78 5.58 -8.74
CA LEU A 156 3.99 6.17 -8.19
C LEU A 156 4.40 7.45 -8.91
N LEU A 157 4.32 7.46 -10.25
CA LEU A 157 4.63 8.65 -11.06
C LEU A 157 3.69 9.81 -10.76
N LEU A 158 2.38 9.54 -10.74
CA LEU A 158 1.34 10.55 -10.47
C LEU A 158 1.50 11.14 -9.07
N SER A 159 1.65 10.28 -8.05
CA SER A 159 1.85 10.72 -6.66
C SER A 159 3.11 11.58 -6.52
N ARG A 160 4.21 11.19 -7.20
CA ARG A 160 5.45 11.96 -7.19
C ARG A 160 5.31 13.31 -7.87
N ARG A 161 4.70 13.37 -9.05
CA ARG A 161 4.44 14.63 -9.79
C ARG A 161 3.63 15.60 -8.95
N ASP A 162 2.55 15.12 -8.34
CA ASP A 162 1.65 15.95 -7.55
C ASP A 162 2.34 16.49 -6.29
N LEU A 163 3.11 15.65 -5.60
CA LEU A 163 3.93 16.07 -4.47
C LEU A 163 4.96 17.11 -4.88
N ARG A 164 5.71 16.90 -5.97
CA ARG A 164 6.72 17.82 -6.48
C ARG A 164 6.12 19.16 -6.93
N THR A 165 4.93 19.13 -7.51
CA THR A 165 4.17 20.33 -7.87
C THR A 165 3.84 21.14 -6.62
N ARG A 166 3.35 20.50 -5.55
CA ARG A 166 3.10 21.16 -4.24
C ARG A 166 4.37 21.76 -3.64
N LEU A 167 5.53 21.11 -3.84
CA LEU A 167 6.83 21.56 -3.38
C LEU A 167 7.46 22.65 -4.29
N GLY A 168 6.82 23.04 -5.39
CA GLY A 168 7.37 24.00 -6.35
C GLY A 168 8.64 23.52 -7.06
N ARG A 169 8.81 22.20 -7.21
CA ARG A 169 9.95 21.61 -7.92
C ARG A 169 9.79 21.76 -9.43
N PRO A 170 10.88 22.00 -10.18
CA PRO A 170 10.83 21.97 -11.64
C PRO A 170 10.49 20.56 -12.13
N LYS A 171 9.76 20.47 -13.25
CA LYS A 171 9.47 19.19 -13.89
C LYS A 171 10.74 18.48 -14.32
N ASP A 172 10.72 17.16 -14.25
CA ASP A 172 11.75 16.27 -14.80
C ASP A 172 11.11 15.16 -15.66
N GLY A 173 11.93 14.23 -16.17
CA GLY A 173 11.46 13.18 -17.09
C GLY A 173 10.34 12.29 -16.53
N TYR A 174 10.36 12.00 -15.23
CA TYR A 174 9.28 11.24 -14.60
C TYR A 174 7.99 12.04 -14.49
N ASP A 175 8.08 13.36 -14.28
CA ASP A 175 6.90 14.21 -14.23
C ASP A 175 6.27 14.36 -15.64
N GLU A 176 7.08 14.34 -16.72
CA GLU A 176 6.59 14.31 -18.10
C GLU A 176 5.91 12.96 -18.43
N GLU A 177 6.46 11.85 -17.95
CA GLU A 177 5.87 10.53 -18.11
C GLU A 177 4.55 10.41 -17.32
N ALA A 178 4.47 10.96 -16.12
CA ALA A 178 3.24 11.05 -15.33
C ALA A 178 2.15 11.85 -16.06
N ASP A 179 2.49 12.95 -16.72
CA ASP A 179 1.52 13.72 -17.52
C ASP A 179 0.97 12.89 -18.69
N ALA A 180 1.78 12.05 -19.31
CA ALA A 180 1.33 11.15 -20.38
C ALA A 180 0.40 10.04 -19.85
N ALA A 181 0.70 9.47 -18.68
CA ALA A 181 -0.16 8.49 -18.02
C ALA A 181 -1.52 9.08 -17.63
N ASP A 182 -1.54 10.30 -17.09
CA ASP A 182 -2.77 11.01 -16.70
C ASP A 182 -3.70 11.27 -17.91
N MET A 183 -3.14 11.65 -19.05
CA MET A 183 -3.91 11.81 -20.29
C MET A 183 -4.54 10.49 -20.73
N HIS A 184 -3.80 9.38 -20.65
CA HIS A 184 -4.29 8.07 -21.04
C HIS A 184 -5.45 7.60 -20.14
N LEU A 185 -5.33 7.76 -18.83
CA LEU A 185 -6.38 7.43 -17.87
C LEU A 185 -7.64 8.29 -18.07
N SER A 186 -7.47 9.57 -18.40
CA SER A 186 -8.57 10.49 -18.66
C SER A 186 -9.34 10.13 -19.93
N ASP A 187 -8.67 9.67 -20.98
CA ASP A 187 -9.30 9.23 -22.23
C ASP A 187 -10.09 7.93 -22.09
N VAL A 188 -9.61 6.99 -21.27
CA VAL A 188 -10.29 5.71 -20.98
C VAL A 188 -11.60 5.94 -20.19
N HIS A 189 -11.66 6.98 -19.36
CA HIS A 189 -12.84 7.30 -18.54
C HIS A 189 -13.80 8.31 -19.20
N ARG A 190 -13.52 8.78 -20.43
CA ARG A 190 -14.46 9.64 -21.15
C ARG A 190 -15.67 8.81 -21.58
N PRO A 191 -16.90 9.07 -21.07
CA PRO A 191 -18.10 8.40 -21.56
C PRO A 191 -18.18 8.65 -23.06
N ALA A 192 -18.42 7.60 -23.84
CA ALA A 192 -18.72 7.75 -25.25
C ALA A 192 -19.93 8.69 -25.36
N ASP A 193 -19.68 9.95 -25.75
CA ASP A 193 -20.72 10.92 -26.00
C ASP A 193 -21.71 10.30 -26.98
N GLY A 194 -22.94 10.07 -26.46
CA GLY A 194 -23.99 9.42 -27.22
C GLY A 194 -24.17 10.15 -28.54
N ASP A 195 -23.99 9.41 -29.60
CA ASP A 195 -24.40 9.77 -30.95
C ASP A 195 -25.91 10.11 -30.91
N GLY A 196 -26.18 11.39 -30.65
CA GLY A 196 -27.53 11.97 -30.72
C GLY A 196 -27.96 11.96 -32.15
N GLY A 197 -28.43 10.84 -32.64
CA GLY A 197 -29.14 10.74 -33.89
C GLY A 197 -30.34 11.66 -33.88
N ASP A 198 -30.20 12.84 -34.48
CA ASP A 198 -31.30 13.69 -34.98
C ASP A 198 -32.04 12.92 -36.08
N ASP A 199 -32.99 12.10 -35.68
CA ASP A 199 -33.98 11.54 -36.61
C ASP A 199 -35.14 12.52 -36.74
N GLN A 200 -34.95 13.53 -37.60
CA GLN A 200 -36.03 14.35 -38.11
C GLN A 200 -36.74 13.53 -39.18
N ALA A 201 -37.89 12.99 -38.85
CA ALA A 201 -38.86 12.50 -39.82
C ALA A 201 -39.89 13.58 -40.15
N PRO A 202 -40.42 13.65 -41.38
CA PRO A 202 -41.23 14.74 -41.97
C PRO A 202 -42.65 14.84 -41.42
#